data_af42511cb84f6a43d9335157b8d69d06
#
_entry.id   af42511cb84f6a43d9335157b8d69d06
#
_cell.length_a   1.000
_cell.length_b   1.000
_cell.length_c   1.000
_cell.angle_alpha   90.00
_cell.angle_beta   90.00
_cell.angle_gamma   90.00
#
_symmetry.space_group_name_H-M   'P 1'
#
loop_
_entity.id
_entity.type
_entity.pdbx_description
1 polymer ?
#
loop_
_entity_poly.entity_id
_entity_poly.type
_entity_poly.pdbx_seq_one_letter_code
_entity_poly.pdbx_strand_id
1 'polypeptide(L)'
;MDNDKEYVRQLEEVIKKFLQPMKGIPFSICIKALTGFSVIGLDCSIKQNKLMLEALSKAAQMAGDKAFQDGIYTARPNEAGNQMEPFVLQSLREVGLKAGKPASKSGKIKSAGYPDIQIEDRFGRTIYLDCKTYSAKTKNQGFRTFYFSPSADPKITRDAFHLLMSFELSVSDRKGKRAFVPVSWQIYTLERLLVQI
;
A
#
# COMPACT_ATOMS: atom_id res chain seq x y z
N MET A 1 6.28 38.24 34.62
CA MET A 1 4.87 38.21 34.15
C MET A 1 4.74 38.34 32.60
N ASP A 2 5.48 39.23 31.90
CA ASP A 2 5.39 39.29 30.43
C ASP A 2 6.10 38.13 29.71
N ASN A 3 7.20 37.65 30.28
CA ASN A 3 7.96 36.54 29.70
C ASN A 3 7.19 35.22 29.72
N ASP A 4 6.36 35.00 30.75
CA ASP A 4 5.54 33.79 30.86
C ASP A 4 4.40 33.79 29.83
N LYS A 5 3.80 34.95 29.54
CA LYS A 5 2.76 35.04 28.50
C LYS A 5 3.30 34.83 27.12
N GLU A 6 4.48 35.37 26.83
CA GLU A 6 5.17 35.14 25.53
C GLU A 6 5.56 33.68 25.35
N TYR A 7 6.08 33.05 26.39
CA TYR A 7 6.40 31.59 26.36
C TYR A 7 5.14 30.75 26.12
N VAL A 8 4.04 31.04 26.82
CA VAL A 8 2.77 30.33 26.61
C VAL A 8 2.27 30.51 25.19
N ARG A 9 2.33 31.72 24.62
CA ARG A 9 1.94 31.97 23.23
C ARG A 9 2.78 31.17 22.23
N GLN A 10 4.09 31.13 22.41
CA GLN A 10 5.00 30.35 21.58
C GLN A 10 4.68 28.85 21.66
N LEU A 11 4.39 28.35 22.86
CA LEU A 11 3.99 26.97 23.08
C LEU A 11 2.67 26.63 22.36
N GLU A 12 1.69 27.51 22.45
CA GLU A 12 0.41 27.35 21.74
C GLU A 12 0.59 27.32 20.22
N GLU A 13 1.44 28.17 19.66
CA GLU A 13 1.75 28.17 18.23
C GLU A 13 2.42 26.87 17.78
N VAL A 14 3.37 26.36 18.58
CA VAL A 14 4.02 25.07 18.31
C VAL A 14 2.99 23.94 18.36
N ILE A 15 2.15 23.90 19.39
CA ILE A 15 1.08 22.91 19.51
C ILE A 15 0.12 22.98 18.32
N LYS A 16 -0.31 24.19 17.92
CA LYS A 16 -1.17 24.36 16.73
C LYS A 16 -0.52 23.81 15.47
N LYS A 17 0.80 24.03 15.28
CA LYS A 17 1.55 23.46 14.14
C LYS A 17 1.59 21.93 14.18
N PHE A 18 1.78 21.32 15.35
CA PHE A 18 1.77 19.87 15.52
C PHE A 18 0.39 19.24 15.29
N LEU A 19 -0.68 19.97 15.62
CA LEU A 19 -2.06 19.52 15.42
C LEU A 19 -2.56 19.71 13.99
N GLN A 20 -1.84 20.47 13.13
CA GLN A 20 -2.19 20.58 11.73
C GLN A 20 -1.67 19.37 10.95
N PRO A 21 -2.52 18.72 10.15
CA PRO A 21 -2.06 17.63 9.29
C PRO A 21 -0.98 18.13 8.34
N MET A 22 0.18 17.53 8.37
CA MET A 22 1.23 17.82 7.41
C MET A 22 0.88 17.15 6.09
N LYS A 23 0.73 17.97 5.03
CA LYS A 23 0.38 17.51 3.68
C LYS A 23 1.56 17.66 2.73
N GLY A 24 1.56 16.85 1.68
CA GLY A 24 2.55 16.96 0.61
C GLY A 24 3.94 16.46 0.99
N ILE A 25 4.04 15.58 1.98
CA ILE A 25 5.31 15.01 2.39
C ILE A 25 5.66 13.85 1.46
N PRO A 26 6.84 13.80 0.85
CA PRO A 26 7.26 12.64 0.07
C PRO A 26 7.25 11.35 0.92
N PHE A 27 6.62 10.30 0.41
CA PHE A 27 6.51 9.01 1.09
C PHE A 27 7.89 8.46 1.51
N SER A 28 8.90 8.61 0.64
CA SER A 28 10.27 8.18 0.94
C SER A 28 10.88 8.87 2.17
N ILE A 29 10.56 10.15 2.38
CA ILE A 29 10.99 10.89 3.58
C ILE A 29 10.27 10.36 4.82
N CYS A 30 8.96 10.10 4.72
CA CYS A 30 8.19 9.54 5.84
C CYS A 30 8.73 8.17 6.25
N ILE A 31 8.97 7.27 5.29
CA ILE A 31 9.53 5.94 5.55
C ILE A 31 10.89 6.07 6.25
N LYS A 32 11.79 6.90 5.71
CA LYS A 32 13.13 7.08 6.30
C LYS A 32 13.07 7.61 7.73
N ALA A 33 12.23 8.63 7.97
CA ALA A 33 12.10 9.25 9.28
C ALA A 33 11.51 8.30 10.34
N LEU A 34 10.52 7.48 9.96
CA LEU A 34 9.78 6.63 10.88
C LEU A 34 10.42 5.26 11.12
N THR A 35 11.20 4.76 10.18
CA THR A 35 11.73 3.39 10.22
C THR A 35 13.25 3.31 10.19
N GLY A 36 13.93 4.36 9.74
CA GLY A 36 15.36 4.37 9.48
C GLY A 36 15.74 3.75 8.13
N PHE A 37 14.81 3.12 7.41
CA PHE A 37 15.05 2.45 6.13
C PHE A 37 14.69 3.35 4.95
N SER A 38 15.26 3.03 3.79
CA SER A 38 15.10 3.83 2.57
C SER A 38 14.16 3.15 1.58
N VAL A 39 13.40 3.96 0.84
CA VAL A 39 12.68 3.53 -0.36
C VAL A 39 13.69 3.45 -1.50
N ILE A 40 13.80 2.29 -2.13
CA ILE A 40 14.67 2.09 -3.29
C ILE A 40 13.92 2.61 -4.54
N GLY A 41 14.59 3.46 -5.32
CA GLY A 41 14.06 3.98 -6.57
C GLY A 41 13.89 2.90 -7.63
N LEU A 42 12.77 2.93 -8.35
CA LEU A 42 12.46 1.97 -9.41
C LEU A 42 12.90 2.52 -10.77
N ASP A 43 14.09 2.11 -11.21
CA ASP A 43 14.59 2.40 -12.56
C ASP A 43 14.23 1.28 -13.53
N CYS A 44 13.31 1.55 -14.45
CA CYS A 44 12.87 0.60 -15.47
C CYS A 44 13.92 0.34 -16.58
N SER A 45 15.05 1.04 -16.63
CA SER A 45 16.14 0.71 -17.55
C SER A 45 16.93 -0.53 -17.10
N ILE A 46 16.92 -0.81 -15.80
CA ILE A 46 17.64 -1.95 -15.18
C ILE A 46 16.89 -3.26 -15.51
N LYS A 47 17.59 -4.21 -16.15
CA LYS A 47 17.03 -5.50 -16.57
C LYS A 47 16.36 -6.26 -15.42
N GLN A 48 16.98 -6.28 -14.24
CA GLN A 48 16.42 -6.96 -13.06
C GLN A 48 15.09 -6.35 -12.62
N ASN A 49 14.94 -5.00 -12.72
CA ASN A 49 13.69 -4.33 -12.38
C ASN A 49 12.59 -4.63 -13.39
N LYS A 50 12.92 -4.72 -14.69
CA LYS A 50 11.96 -5.17 -15.72
C LYS A 50 11.44 -6.58 -15.41
N LEU A 51 12.34 -7.53 -15.15
CA LEU A 51 11.97 -8.91 -14.82
C LEU A 51 11.12 -9.02 -13.54
N MET A 52 11.40 -8.18 -12.55
CA MET A 52 10.58 -8.07 -11.35
C MET A 52 9.17 -7.57 -11.68
N LEU A 53 9.07 -6.47 -12.45
CA LEU A 53 7.79 -5.90 -12.87
C LEU A 53 6.98 -6.86 -13.75
N GLU A 54 7.62 -7.61 -14.64
CA GLU A 54 6.97 -8.66 -15.44
C GLU A 54 6.35 -9.74 -14.56
N ALA A 55 7.08 -10.22 -13.54
CA ALA A 55 6.55 -11.19 -12.59
C ALA A 55 5.38 -10.64 -11.77
N LEU A 56 5.49 -9.40 -11.29
CA LEU A 56 4.41 -8.73 -10.57
C LEU A 56 3.19 -8.49 -11.45
N SER A 57 3.38 -8.09 -12.73
CA SER A 57 2.31 -7.89 -13.70
C SER A 57 1.57 -9.19 -13.98
N LYS A 58 2.32 -10.29 -14.15
CA LYS A 58 1.73 -11.62 -14.32
C LYS A 58 0.91 -12.04 -13.09
N ALA A 59 1.43 -11.80 -11.89
CA ALA A 59 0.71 -12.07 -10.65
C ALA A 59 -0.57 -11.22 -10.52
N ALA A 60 -0.52 -9.93 -10.89
CA ALA A 60 -1.67 -9.05 -10.87
C ALA A 60 -2.77 -9.53 -11.84
N GLN A 61 -2.39 -9.92 -13.06
CA GLN A 61 -3.33 -10.48 -14.04
C GLN A 61 -3.98 -11.75 -13.49
N MET A 62 -3.18 -12.71 -12.99
CA MET A 62 -3.71 -13.96 -12.42
C MET A 62 -4.63 -13.73 -11.23
N ALA A 63 -4.28 -12.79 -10.35
CA ALA A 63 -5.12 -12.43 -9.20
C ALA A 63 -6.45 -11.82 -9.66
N GLY A 64 -6.39 -10.94 -10.65
CA GLY A 64 -7.57 -10.33 -11.27
C GLY A 64 -8.48 -11.38 -11.90
N ASP A 65 -7.93 -12.29 -12.70
CA ASP A 65 -8.69 -13.35 -13.39
C ASP A 65 -9.38 -14.30 -12.38
N LYS A 66 -8.66 -14.73 -11.33
CA LYS A 66 -9.25 -15.57 -10.28
C LYS A 66 -10.36 -14.85 -9.53
N ALA A 67 -10.10 -13.63 -9.08
CA ALA A 67 -11.11 -12.84 -8.38
C ALA A 67 -12.30 -12.48 -9.30
N PHE A 68 -12.08 -12.36 -10.61
CA PHE A 68 -13.15 -12.20 -11.58
C PHE A 68 -14.00 -13.48 -11.69
N GLN A 69 -13.38 -14.65 -11.73
CA GLN A 69 -14.08 -15.94 -11.83
C GLN A 69 -14.88 -16.24 -10.56
N ASP A 70 -14.28 -16.09 -9.40
CA ASP A 70 -14.88 -16.42 -8.11
C ASP A 70 -15.90 -15.38 -7.66
N GLY A 71 -15.66 -14.11 -7.98
CA GLY A 71 -16.40 -12.95 -7.47
C GLY A 71 -16.02 -12.64 -6.01
N ILE A 72 -16.05 -11.36 -5.67
CA ILE A 72 -15.82 -10.89 -4.30
C ILE A 72 -17.16 -10.52 -3.69
N TYR A 73 -17.59 -11.28 -2.69
CA TYR A 73 -18.89 -11.12 -2.03
C TYR A 73 -18.69 -10.41 -0.69
N THR A 74 -19.05 -9.13 -0.65
CA THR A 74 -18.98 -8.32 0.56
C THR A 74 -20.13 -7.31 0.58
N ALA A 75 -20.60 -6.96 1.78
CA ALA A 75 -21.64 -5.96 1.96
C ALA A 75 -21.14 -4.55 1.64
N ARG A 76 -19.84 -4.28 1.88
CA ARG A 76 -19.24 -2.94 1.76
C ARG A 76 -18.10 -2.93 0.75
N PRO A 77 -18.05 -1.95 -0.17
CA PRO A 77 -16.97 -1.83 -1.15
C PRO A 77 -15.57 -1.77 -0.51
N ASN A 78 -15.44 -1.17 0.67
CA ASN A 78 -14.16 -1.05 1.37
C ASN A 78 -13.60 -2.39 1.87
N GLU A 79 -14.47 -3.39 2.08
CA GLU A 79 -14.07 -4.74 2.49
C GLU A 79 -13.54 -5.57 1.31
N ALA A 80 -13.89 -5.17 0.08
CA ALA A 80 -13.41 -5.86 -1.12
C ALA A 80 -11.88 -5.83 -1.26
N GLY A 81 -11.23 -4.79 -0.75
CA GLY A 81 -9.76 -4.71 -0.71
C GLY A 81 -9.14 -5.84 0.08
N ASN A 82 -9.64 -6.09 1.29
CA ASN A 82 -9.14 -7.15 2.16
C ASN A 82 -9.35 -8.55 1.54
N GLN A 83 -10.42 -8.72 0.75
CA GLN A 83 -10.69 -9.98 0.05
C GLN A 83 -9.86 -10.15 -1.23
N MET A 84 -9.29 -9.05 -1.77
CA MET A 84 -8.39 -9.10 -2.92
C MET A 84 -6.97 -9.56 -2.54
N GLU A 85 -6.51 -9.25 -1.33
CA GLU A 85 -5.17 -9.61 -0.85
C GLU A 85 -4.84 -11.12 -0.96
N PRO A 86 -5.73 -12.07 -0.58
CA PRO A 86 -5.48 -13.50 -0.72
C PRO A 86 -5.22 -13.93 -2.17
N PHE A 87 -5.97 -13.39 -3.14
CA PHE A 87 -5.77 -13.67 -4.56
C PHE A 87 -4.39 -13.17 -5.03
N VAL A 88 -4.00 -11.96 -4.61
CA VAL A 88 -2.69 -11.38 -4.91
C VAL A 88 -1.60 -12.24 -4.30
N LEU A 89 -1.68 -12.58 -3.02
CA LEU A 89 -0.67 -13.36 -2.31
C LEU A 89 -0.46 -14.75 -2.95
N GLN A 90 -1.56 -15.42 -3.29
CA GLN A 90 -1.51 -16.71 -3.96
C GLN A 90 -0.85 -16.59 -5.34
N SER A 91 -1.25 -15.62 -6.15
CA SER A 91 -0.74 -15.43 -7.51
C SER A 91 0.74 -15.04 -7.51
N LEU A 92 1.21 -14.24 -6.53
CA LEU A 92 2.63 -13.94 -6.35
C LEU A 92 3.46 -15.20 -6.13
N ARG A 93 2.96 -16.14 -5.31
CA ARG A 93 3.63 -17.42 -5.06
C ARG A 93 3.64 -18.33 -6.30
N GLU A 94 2.56 -18.35 -7.06
CA GLU A 94 2.43 -19.15 -8.28
C GLU A 94 3.37 -18.68 -9.40
N VAL A 95 3.71 -17.39 -9.45
CA VAL A 95 4.73 -16.88 -10.38
C VAL A 95 6.16 -17.06 -9.86
N GLY A 96 6.35 -17.75 -8.72
CA GLY A 96 7.66 -18.10 -8.16
C GLY A 96 8.28 -17.02 -7.26
N LEU A 97 7.51 -16.03 -6.80
CA LEU A 97 7.98 -15.06 -5.82
C LEU A 97 7.77 -15.57 -4.40
N LYS A 98 8.72 -15.31 -3.50
CA LYS A 98 8.53 -15.59 -2.08
C LYS A 98 7.71 -14.46 -1.47
N ALA A 99 6.41 -14.68 -1.24
CA ALA A 99 5.48 -13.68 -0.76
C ALA A 99 4.79 -14.11 0.54
N GLY A 100 4.59 -13.17 1.46
CA GLY A 100 3.94 -13.41 2.75
C GLY A 100 3.51 -12.13 3.44
N LYS A 101 2.79 -12.29 4.54
CA LYS A 101 2.49 -11.16 5.44
C LYS A 101 3.81 -10.69 6.09
N PRO A 102 4.11 -9.39 6.10
CA PRO A 102 5.33 -8.88 6.71
C PRO A 102 5.28 -9.02 8.24
N ALA A 103 6.40 -9.46 8.81
CA ALA A 103 6.61 -9.35 10.25
C ALA A 103 7.04 -7.93 10.63
N SER A 104 6.58 -7.45 11.77
CA SER A 104 7.03 -6.18 12.34
C SER A 104 8.45 -6.28 12.92
N LYS A 105 9.03 -5.15 13.33
CA LYS A 105 10.34 -5.09 13.98
C LYS A 105 10.45 -6.02 15.20
N SER A 106 9.36 -6.23 15.93
CA SER A 106 9.29 -7.17 17.07
C SER A 106 9.09 -8.64 16.65
N GLY A 107 9.02 -8.95 15.34
CA GLY A 107 8.76 -10.29 14.82
C GLY A 107 7.28 -10.68 14.78
N LYS A 108 6.36 -9.81 15.16
CA LYS A 108 4.92 -10.09 15.15
C LYS A 108 4.32 -9.89 13.77
N ILE A 109 3.46 -10.82 13.35
CA ILE A 109 2.66 -10.67 12.14
C ILE A 109 1.38 -9.92 12.51
N LYS A 110 1.20 -8.73 11.90
CA LYS A 110 0.02 -7.88 12.11
C LYS A 110 -0.77 -7.77 10.81
N SER A 111 -2.09 -7.88 10.87
CA SER A 111 -2.96 -7.67 9.70
C SER A 111 -3.10 -6.20 9.34
N ALA A 112 -3.21 -5.30 10.33
CA ALA A 112 -3.38 -3.87 10.12
C ALA A 112 -2.06 -3.15 9.80
N GLY A 113 -2.16 -2.06 9.04
CA GLY A 113 -1.07 -1.14 8.73
C GLY A 113 -0.24 -1.59 7.52
N TYR A 114 0.42 -0.59 6.94
CA TYR A 114 1.31 -0.74 5.78
C TYR A 114 2.60 -1.49 6.13
N PRO A 115 3.14 -2.32 5.24
CA PRO A 115 2.54 -2.83 4.00
C PRO A 115 1.66 -4.08 4.23
N ASP A 116 0.89 -4.47 3.19
CA ASP A 116 0.03 -5.67 3.22
C ASP A 116 0.84 -6.95 2.98
N ILE A 117 1.78 -6.92 2.02
CA ILE A 117 2.56 -8.08 1.58
C ILE A 117 4.04 -7.69 1.51
N GLN A 118 4.90 -8.58 1.98
CA GLN A 118 6.35 -8.55 1.73
C GLN A 118 6.69 -9.61 0.70
N ILE A 119 7.50 -9.24 -0.28
CA ILE A 119 7.95 -10.11 -1.38
C ILE A 119 9.47 -10.12 -1.40
N GLU A 120 10.05 -11.28 -1.63
CA GLU A 120 11.44 -11.43 -2.05
C GLU A 120 11.45 -11.90 -3.51
N ASP A 121 12.11 -11.12 -4.37
CA ASP A 121 12.25 -11.49 -5.78
C ASP A 121 13.37 -12.51 -5.99
N ARG A 122 13.51 -13.00 -7.23
CA ARG A 122 14.54 -13.98 -7.61
C ARG A 122 15.99 -13.50 -7.42
N PHE A 123 16.17 -12.21 -7.17
CA PHE A 123 17.48 -11.59 -6.93
C PHE A 123 17.74 -11.32 -5.45
N GLY A 124 16.85 -11.81 -4.55
CA GLY A 124 16.94 -11.64 -3.11
C GLY A 124 16.57 -10.22 -2.64
N ARG A 125 15.93 -9.40 -3.50
CA ARG A 125 15.55 -8.03 -3.16
C ARG A 125 14.16 -8.00 -2.55
N THR A 126 13.98 -7.12 -1.58
CA THR A 126 12.69 -6.96 -0.89
C THR A 126 11.81 -5.94 -1.61
N ILE A 127 10.54 -6.28 -1.74
CA ILE A 127 9.46 -5.41 -2.19
C ILE A 127 8.38 -5.40 -1.11
N TYR A 128 7.98 -4.22 -0.66
CA TYR A 128 6.78 -4.01 0.14
C TYR A 128 5.63 -3.61 -0.79
N LEU A 129 4.58 -4.40 -0.79
CA LEU A 129 3.42 -4.23 -1.64
C LEU A 129 2.19 -3.90 -0.81
N ASP A 130 1.46 -2.89 -1.23
CA ASP A 130 0.15 -2.53 -0.72
C ASP A 130 -0.92 -2.87 -1.78
N CYS A 131 -2.04 -3.42 -1.36
CA CYS A 131 -3.14 -3.79 -2.22
C CYS A 131 -4.30 -2.81 -2.04
N LYS A 132 -4.76 -2.19 -3.12
CA LYS A 132 -5.90 -1.27 -3.07
C LYS A 132 -6.92 -1.63 -4.13
N THR A 133 -8.19 -1.45 -3.77
CA THR A 133 -9.30 -1.59 -4.71
C THR A 133 -10.05 -0.28 -4.82
N TYR A 134 -10.66 -0.06 -5.97
CA TYR A 134 -11.49 1.10 -6.21
C TYR A 134 -12.62 0.80 -7.19
N SER A 135 -13.66 1.60 -7.14
CA SER A 135 -14.76 1.53 -8.10
C SER A 135 -14.54 2.54 -9.23
N ALA A 136 -14.89 2.18 -10.46
CA ALA A 136 -14.91 3.08 -11.59
C ALA A 136 -15.68 4.38 -11.29
N LYS A 137 -16.77 4.29 -10.50
CA LYS A 137 -17.60 5.43 -10.10
C LYS A 137 -16.85 6.44 -9.21
N THR A 138 -15.83 6.00 -8.48
CA THR A 138 -15.04 6.86 -7.57
C THR A 138 -13.68 7.25 -8.14
N LYS A 139 -13.40 6.90 -9.39
CA LYS A 139 -12.09 7.13 -10.05
C LYS A 139 -11.64 8.59 -10.02
N ASN A 140 -12.57 9.52 -10.11
CA ASN A 140 -12.32 10.97 -10.15
C ASN A 140 -12.65 11.69 -8.83
N GLN A 141 -13.02 10.96 -7.78
CA GLN A 141 -13.31 11.57 -6.48
C GLN A 141 -12.01 11.66 -5.69
N GLY A 142 -11.68 12.85 -5.18
CA GLY A 142 -10.44 13.15 -4.46
C GLY A 142 -10.25 12.46 -3.10
N PHE A 143 -11.09 11.48 -2.78
CA PHE A 143 -11.04 10.73 -1.52
C PHE A 143 -10.04 9.55 -1.52
N ARG A 144 -9.12 9.50 -2.50
CA ARG A 144 -8.09 8.46 -2.55
C ARG A 144 -6.85 8.90 -1.82
N THR A 145 -6.94 8.89 -0.52
CA THR A 145 -5.79 9.17 0.31
C THR A 145 -5.09 7.87 0.66
N PHE A 146 -3.79 7.81 0.40
CA PHE A 146 -2.95 6.75 0.94
C PHE A 146 -2.73 7.08 2.42
N TYR A 147 -3.40 6.35 3.30
CA TYR A 147 -3.22 6.50 4.73
C TYR A 147 -1.99 5.71 5.18
N PHE A 148 -1.01 6.43 5.65
CA PHE A 148 0.15 5.86 6.31
C PHE A 148 0.09 6.24 7.79
N SER A 149 -0.16 5.24 8.65
CA SER A 149 -0.18 5.46 10.10
C SER A 149 1.19 5.10 10.68
N PRO A 150 1.87 6.05 11.34
CA PRO A 150 3.08 5.77 12.08
C PRO A 150 2.87 4.65 13.11
N SER A 151 3.85 3.78 13.26
CA SER A 151 3.81 2.69 14.25
C SER A 151 5.12 2.62 15.01
N ALA A 152 5.05 2.47 16.33
CA ALA A 152 6.22 2.20 17.16
C ALA A 152 6.87 0.84 16.84
N ASP A 153 6.12 -0.07 16.22
CA ASP A 153 6.56 -1.39 15.79
C ASP A 153 6.27 -1.58 14.29
N PRO A 154 7.07 -0.94 13.41
CA PRO A 154 6.81 -0.93 11.97
C PRO A 154 7.10 -2.29 11.32
N LYS A 155 6.38 -2.58 10.23
CA LYS A 155 6.61 -3.76 9.39
C LYS A 155 7.76 -3.58 8.39
N ILE A 156 8.22 -2.35 8.20
CA ILE A 156 9.35 -2.03 7.33
C ILE A 156 10.63 -2.23 8.14
N THR A 157 11.45 -3.21 7.75
CA THR A 157 12.62 -3.68 8.51
C THR A 157 13.90 -3.69 7.67
N ARG A 158 13.83 -3.19 6.43
CA ARG A 158 14.98 -3.04 5.52
C ARG A 158 14.71 -2.08 4.37
N ASP A 159 15.74 -1.67 3.68
CA ASP A 159 15.62 -0.91 2.43
C ASP A 159 14.93 -1.78 1.38
N ALA A 160 13.96 -1.22 0.64
CA ALA A 160 13.13 -1.99 -0.27
C ALA A 160 12.50 -1.13 -1.38
N PHE A 161 12.02 -1.79 -2.42
CA PHE A 161 11.03 -1.20 -3.32
C PHE A 161 9.68 -1.12 -2.61
N HIS A 162 8.97 -0.02 -2.80
CA HIS A 162 7.64 0.18 -2.26
C HIS A 162 6.66 0.38 -3.40
N LEU A 163 5.75 -0.58 -3.57
CA LEU A 163 4.83 -0.62 -4.70
C LEU A 163 3.38 -0.70 -4.23
N LEU A 164 2.49 -0.24 -5.08
CA LEU A 164 1.04 -0.34 -4.91
C LEU A 164 0.48 -1.16 -6.08
N MET A 165 -0.27 -2.23 -5.79
CA MET A 165 -1.06 -2.96 -6.76
C MET A 165 -2.52 -2.58 -6.59
N SER A 166 -3.10 -1.96 -7.60
CA SER A 166 -4.43 -1.36 -7.54
C SER A 166 -5.36 -2.05 -8.52
N PHE A 167 -6.56 -2.45 -8.06
CA PHE A 167 -7.59 -3.10 -8.87
C PHE A 167 -8.82 -2.23 -8.99
N GLU A 168 -9.28 -2.00 -10.21
CA GLU A 168 -10.57 -1.39 -10.48
C GLU A 168 -11.65 -2.46 -10.39
N LEU A 169 -12.64 -2.23 -9.53
CA LEU A 169 -13.74 -3.14 -9.33
C LEU A 169 -15.03 -2.62 -9.97
N SER A 170 -15.76 -3.50 -10.62
CA SER A 170 -17.15 -3.27 -11.04
C SER A 170 -18.09 -4.16 -10.25
N VAL A 171 -19.37 -3.81 -10.27
CA VAL A 171 -20.45 -4.63 -9.69
C VAL A 171 -20.99 -5.55 -10.76
N SER A 172 -21.09 -6.83 -10.45
CA SER A 172 -21.67 -7.87 -11.32
C SER A 172 -22.75 -8.64 -10.54
N ASP A 173 -23.83 -9.02 -11.22
CA ASP A 173 -24.75 -9.99 -10.67
C ASP A 173 -24.24 -11.41 -10.98
N ARG A 174 -24.11 -12.23 -9.97
CA ARG A 174 -23.68 -13.60 -10.05
C ARG A 174 -24.73 -14.50 -9.39
N LYS A 175 -25.59 -15.11 -10.20
CA LYS A 175 -26.66 -16.03 -9.73
C LYS A 175 -27.59 -15.37 -8.71
N GLY A 176 -28.03 -14.13 -8.97
CA GLY A 176 -28.87 -13.35 -8.08
C GLY A 176 -28.19 -12.77 -6.84
N LYS A 177 -26.84 -12.81 -6.78
CA LYS A 177 -26.05 -12.19 -5.72
C LYS A 177 -25.15 -11.11 -6.28
N ARG A 178 -25.08 -9.98 -5.59
CA ARG A 178 -24.16 -8.89 -5.92
C ARG A 178 -22.74 -9.31 -5.60
N ALA A 179 -21.84 -9.26 -6.58
CA ALA A 179 -20.43 -9.48 -6.43
C ALA A 179 -19.63 -8.29 -6.97
N PHE A 180 -18.46 -8.03 -6.39
CA PHE A 180 -17.45 -7.15 -6.98
C PHE A 180 -16.49 -8.01 -7.80
N VAL A 181 -16.14 -7.54 -9.01
CA VAL A 181 -15.21 -8.23 -9.90
C VAL A 181 -14.16 -7.24 -10.41
N PRO A 182 -12.86 -7.62 -10.44
CA PRO A 182 -11.82 -6.80 -11.04
C PRO A 182 -12.04 -6.67 -12.55
N VAL A 183 -11.87 -5.45 -13.07
CA VAL A 183 -11.98 -5.16 -14.51
C VAL A 183 -10.67 -4.63 -15.08
N SER A 184 -9.80 -4.09 -14.24
CA SER A 184 -8.45 -3.68 -14.60
C SER A 184 -7.55 -3.66 -13.37
N TRP A 185 -6.24 -3.61 -13.60
CA TRP A 185 -5.24 -3.46 -12.55
C TRP A 185 -4.10 -2.57 -13.01
N GLN A 186 -3.39 -2.00 -12.03
CA GLN A 186 -2.21 -1.17 -12.26
C GLN A 186 -1.21 -1.37 -11.12
N ILE A 187 0.08 -1.20 -11.44
CA ILE A 187 1.17 -1.21 -10.46
C ILE A 187 1.82 0.17 -10.48
N TYR A 188 1.96 0.77 -9.30
CA TYR A 188 2.59 2.07 -9.12
C TYR A 188 3.78 1.96 -8.16
N THR A 189 4.81 2.78 -8.40
CA THR A 189 5.82 3.03 -7.36
C THR A 189 5.31 4.08 -6.39
N LEU A 190 5.56 3.86 -5.09
CA LEU A 190 5.24 4.82 -4.04
C LEU A 190 6.36 5.83 -3.78
N GLU A 191 7.50 5.69 -4.45
CA GLU A 191 8.70 6.50 -4.28
C GLU A 191 8.40 8.01 -4.28
N ARG A 192 7.55 8.45 -5.22
CA ARG A 192 7.20 9.88 -5.42
C ARG A 192 5.82 10.25 -4.89
N LEU A 193 5.16 9.32 -4.19
CA LEU A 193 3.86 9.60 -3.61
C LEU A 193 3.98 10.70 -2.55
N LEU A 194 3.06 11.66 -2.58
CA LEU A 194 2.89 12.65 -1.53
C LEU A 194 1.84 12.15 -0.55
N VAL A 195 2.20 12.09 0.73
CA VAL A 195 1.32 11.61 1.80
C VAL A 195 0.91 12.75 2.73
N GLN A 196 -0.11 12.49 3.50
CA GLN A 196 -0.54 13.28 4.64
C GLN A 196 -0.33 12.42 5.90
N ILE A 197 0.29 13.01 6.91
CA ILE A 197 0.47 12.43 8.25
C ILE A 197 -0.38 13.20 9.23
#